data_cdf3e6fc574846e4694dae1563e6a08a
#
_entry.id   cdf3e6fc574846e4694dae1563e6a08a
#
_cell.length_a   1.000
_cell.length_b   1.000
_cell.length_c   1.000
_cell.angle_alpha   90.00
_cell.angle_beta   90.00
_cell.angle_gamma   90.00
#
_symmetry.space_group_name_H-M   'P 1'
#
loop_
_entity.id
_entity.type
_entity.pdbx_description
1 polymer ?
#
loop_
_entity_poly.entity_id
_entity_poly.type
_entity_poly.pdbx_seq_one_letter_code
_entity_poly.pdbx_strand_id
1 'polypeptide(L)'
;SSIAKFIEDLLPIKNEDSIILFNESSNVMTVVLYSILVTAIFEGFLFGIFLTFFGYDGLLFGVLYGFGSLIPVIGGVIMWLPIVIYEATTGSSTNAIIIAVYSIVVISIIADTFIKPMIIKYINQKVVKTPTSLNELLIFFSIVAGLSTFGFWGMIIGPAMVTFFISIM
;
A
#
# COMPACT_ATOMS: atom_id res chain seq x y z
N SER A 1 -21.73 12.38 -19.01
CA SER A 1 -22.09 13.10 -17.78
C SER A 1 -21.50 14.51 -17.85
N SER A 2 -22.16 15.49 -17.22
CA SER A 2 -21.79 16.91 -17.33
C SER A 2 -20.34 17.22 -16.89
N ILE A 3 -19.77 16.45 -15.97
CA ILE A 3 -18.39 16.64 -15.49
C ILE A 3 -17.36 16.27 -16.57
N ALA A 4 -17.58 15.19 -17.31
CA ALA A 4 -16.66 14.79 -18.38
C ALA A 4 -16.61 15.86 -19.50
N LYS A 5 -17.77 16.39 -19.92
CA LYS A 5 -17.82 17.48 -20.88
C LYS A 5 -17.18 18.77 -20.40
N PHE A 6 -17.36 19.11 -19.12
CA PHE A 6 -16.73 20.29 -18.52
C PHE A 6 -15.20 20.18 -18.48
N ILE A 7 -14.66 18.97 -18.24
CA ILE A 7 -13.21 18.73 -18.28
C ILE A 7 -12.70 18.76 -19.72
N GLU A 8 -13.45 18.20 -20.69
CA GLU A 8 -13.12 18.26 -22.11
C GLU A 8 -13.05 19.69 -22.63
N ASP A 9 -13.96 20.57 -22.19
CA ASP A 9 -14.00 21.98 -22.60
C ASP A 9 -12.87 22.84 -21.97
N LEU A 10 -12.34 22.43 -20.84
CA LEU A 10 -11.28 23.18 -20.13
C LEU A 10 -9.85 22.78 -20.54
N LEU A 11 -9.65 21.58 -21.03
CA LEU A 11 -8.32 21.09 -21.42
C LEU A 11 -8.22 21.11 -22.97
N PRO A 12 -7.20 21.76 -23.56
CA PRO A 12 -6.95 21.74 -24.98
C PRO A 12 -6.37 20.40 -25.46
N ILE A 13 -6.94 19.29 -24.97
CA ILE A 13 -6.47 17.92 -25.20
C ILE A 13 -7.42 17.30 -26.23
N LYS A 14 -6.87 16.67 -27.26
CA LYS A 14 -7.66 15.90 -28.21
C LYS A 14 -8.41 14.78 -27.52
N ASN A 15 -9.63 14.46 -27.92
CA ASN A 15 -10.46 13.42 -27.30
C ASN A 15 -9.75 12.07 -27.13
N GLU A 16 -8.84 11.72 -28.03
CA GLU A 16 -8.04 10.50 -27.96
C GLU A 16 -7.05 10.53 -26.77
N ASP A 17 -6.39 11.66 -26.53
CA ASP A 17 -5.44 11.83 -25.43
C ASP A 17 -6.17 11.81 -24.07
N SER A 18 -7.36 12.39 -23.99
CA SER A 18 -8.19 12.33 -22.77
C SER A 18 -8.57 10.90 -22.38
N ILE A 19 -8.90 10.06 -23.36
CA ILE A 19 -9.23 8.64 -23.12
C ILE A 19 -8.00 7.88 -22.64
N ILE A 20 -6.83 8.14 -23.22
CA ILE A 20 -5.56 7.52 -22.80
C ILE A 20 -5.25 7.89 -21.36
N LEU A 21 -5.32 9.18 -21.00
CA LEU A 21 -5.06 9.68 -19.65
C LEU A 21 -6.01 9.06 -18.61
N PHE A 22 -7.29 8.94 -18.95
CA PHE A 22 -8.28 8.31 -18.09
C PHE A 22 -7.97 6.83 -17.87
N ASN A 23 -7.59 6.12 -18.92
CA ASN A 23 -7.21 4.70 -18.84
C ASN A 23 -5.93 4.50 -18.04
N GLU A 24 -4.91 5.34 -18.23
CA GLU A 24 -3.67 5.26 -17.44
C GLU A 24 -3.92 5.53 -15.95
N SER A 25 -4.67 6.58 -15.62
CA SER A 25 -5.03 6.88 -14.24
C SER A 25 -5.83 5.75 -13.60
N SER A 26 -6.79 5.16 -14.32
CA SER A 26 -7.56 4.00 -13.86
C SER A 26 -6.68 2.77 -13.65
N ASN A 27 -5.71 2.53 -14.53
CA ASN A 27 -4.77 1.43 -14.43
C ASN A 27 -3.87 1.59 -13.18
N VAL A 28 -3.35 2.80 -12.95
CA VAL A 28 -2.54 3.10 -11.75
C VAL A 28 -3.34 2.89 -10.48
N MET A 29 -4.57 3.41 -10.41
CA MET A 29 -5.46 3.19 -9.26
C MET A 29 -5.69 1.69 -9.02
N THR A 30 -5.91 0.93 -10.08
CA THR A 30 -6.12 -0.51 -10.01
C THR A 30 -4.87 -1.22 -9.44
N VAL A 31 -3.69 -0.93 -9.98
CA VAL A 31 -2.42 -1.50 -9.50
C VAL A 31 -2.20 -1.18 -8.03
N VAL A 32 -2.35 0.09 -7.65
CA VAL A 32 -2.14 0.55 -6.26
C VAL A 32 -3.12 -0.16 -5.31
N LEU A 33 -4.40 -0.17 -5.64
CA LEU A 33 -5.43 -0.75 -4.77
C LEU A 33 -5.23 -2.26 -4.58
N TYR A 34 -5.06 -3.01 -5.68
CA TYR A 34 -4.81 -4.45 -5.59
C TYR A 34 -3.49 -4.77 -4.89
N SER A 35 -2.44 -3.97 -5.13
CA SER A 35 -1.14 -4.16 -4.48
C SER A 35 -1.24 -3.95 -2.98
N ILE A 36 -1.91 -2.88 -2.53
CA ILE A 36 -2.13 -2.61 -1.11
C ILE A 36 -2.89 -3.77 -0.46
N LEU A 37 -3.99 -4.24 -1.08
CA LEU A 37 -4.79 -5.34 -0.52
C LEU A 37 -4.01 -6.65 -0.43
N VAL A 38 -3.31 -7.04 -1.51
CA VAL A 38 -2.54 -8.28 -1.54
C VAL A 38 -1.38 -8.22 -0.54
N THR A 39 -0.69 -7.08 -0.46
CA THR A 39 0.40 -6.89 0.50
C THR A 39 -0.12 -6.93 1.95
N ALA A 40 -1.24 -6.27 2.24
CA ALA A 40 -1.85 -6.27 3.56
C ALA A 40 -2.23 -7.68 4.02
N ILE A 41 -2.82 -8.50 3.13
CA ILE A 41 -3.14 -9.90 3.42
C ILE A 41 -1.86 -10.69 3.68
N PHE A 42 -0.84 -10.51 2.86
CA PHE A 42 0.42 -11.23 2.98
C PHE A 42 1.16 -10.88 4.29
N GLU A 43 1.30 -9.61 4.61
CA GLU A 43 1.94 -9.15 5.84
C GLU A 43 1.16 -9.58 7.08
N GLY A 44 -0.17 -9.46 7.04
CA GLY A 44 -1.04 -9.94 8.11
C GLY A 44 -0.91 -11.44 8.34
N PHE A 45 -0.82 -12.22 7.28
CA PHE A 45 -0.60 -13.68 7.37
C PHE A 45 0.75 -14.01 8.01
N LEU A 46 1.83 -13.35 7.58
CA LEU A 46 3.16 -13.54 8.16
C LEU A 46 3.19 -13.19 9.65
N PHE A 47 2.62 -12.04 10.01
CA PHE A 47 2.59 -11.58 11.39
C PHE A 47 1.71 -12.48 12.27
N GLY A 48 0.53 -12.84 11.78
CA GLY A 48 -0.40 -13.70 12.49
C GLY A 48 0.18 -15.07 12.79
N ILE A 49 0.75 -15.77 11.78
CA ILE A 49 1.41 -17.08 12.01
C ILE A 49 2.53 -16.93 13.02
N PHE A 50 3.35 -15.90 12.91
CA PHE A 50 4.46 -15.71 13.81
C PHE A 50 4.00 -15.52 15.27
N LEU A 51 2.96 -14.75 15.51
CA LEU A 51 2.44 -14.51 16.86
C LEU A 51 1.79 -15.75 17.51
N THR A 52 1.34 -16.73 16.75
CA THR A 52 0.82 -17.98 17.34
C THR A 52 1.88 -18.73 18.13
N PHE A 53 3.17 -18.61 17.78
CA PHE A 53 4.27 -19.23 18.53
C PHE A 53 4.49 -18.62 19.92
N PHE A 54 3.95 -17.42 20.15
CA PHE A 54 3.99 -16.72 21.43
C PHE A 54 2.68 -16.83 22.22
N GLY A 55 1.74 -17.67 21.76
CA GLY A 55 0.47 -17.91 22.45
C GLY A 55 -0.61 -16.86 22.17
N TYR A 56 -0.40 -15.96 21.23
CA TYR A 56 -1.42 -14.99 20.80
C TYR A 56 -2.38 -15.60 19.78
N ASP A 57 -3.59 -15.05 19.68
CA ASP A 57 -4.51 -15.39 18.61
C ASP A 57 -3.99 -14.84 17.29
N GLY A 58 -3.32 -15.71 16.53
CA GLY A 58 -2.68 -15.34 15.26
C GLY A 58 -3.66 -14.88 14.20
N LEU A 59 -4.92 -15.38 14.21
CA LEU A 59 -5.94 -14.92 13.27
C LEU A 59 -6.31 -13.46 13.59
N LEU A 60 -6.61 -13.17 14.85
CA LEU A 60 -6.97 -11.83 15.28
C LEU A 60 -5.85 -10.83 14.99
N PHE A 61 -4.63 -11.12 15.44
CA PHE A 61 -3.50 -10.20 15.24
C PHE A 61 -3.05 -10.11 13.78
N GLY A 62 -3.20 -11.18 13.01
CA GLY A 62 -2.94 -11.16 11.58
C GLY A 62 -3.92 -10.25 10.82
N VAL A 63 -5.21 -10.35 11.13
CA VAL A 63 -6.23 -9.47 10.55
C VAL A 63 -6.00 -8.02 10.96
N LEU A 64 -5.73 -7.76 12.24
CA LEU A 64 -5.42 -6.40 12.72
C LEU A 64 -4.18 -5.83 12.04
N TYR A 65 -3.13 -6.64 11.87
CA TYR A 65 -1.91 -6.22 11.17
C TYR A 65 -2.20 -5.88 9.70
N GLY A 66 -2.96 -6.72 9.00
CA GLY A 66 -3.38 -6.47 7.64
C GLY A 66 -4.14 -5.14 7.48
N PHE A 67 -5.07 -4.85 8.38
CA PHE A 67 -5.74 -3.55 8.39
C PHE A 67 -4.78 -2.40 8.72
N GLY A 68 -3.88 -2.58 9.67
CA GLY A 68 -2.87 -1.59 10.00
C GLY A 68 -1.96 -1.27 8.83
N SER A 69 -1.49 -2.29 8.10
CA SER A 69 -0.57 -2.14 6.97
C SER A 69 -1.19 -1.41 5.76
N LEU A 70 -2.51 -1.18 5.75
CA LEU A 70 -3.13 -0.27 4.79
C LEU A 70 -2.63 1.18 4.95
N ILE A 71 -2.12 1.55 6.12
CA ILE A 71 -1.52 2.86 6.37
C ILE A 71 -0.01 2.76 6.08
N PRO A 72 0.48 3.35 4.98
CA PRO A 72 1.88 3.25 4.62
C PRO A 72 2.82 3.75 5.72
N VAL A 73 3.97 3.10 5.89
CA VAL A 73 5.05 3.48 6.81
C VAL A 73 4.73 3.27 8.29
N ILE A 74 3.57 3.72 8.76
CA ILE A 74 3.24 3.75 10.20
C ILE A 74 2.41 2.52 10.61
N GLY A 75 1.64 1.95 9.68
CA GLY A 75 0.64 0.94 9.99
C GLY A 75 1.18 -0.32 10.66
N GLY A 76 2.30 -0.85 10.15
CA GLY A 76 2.96 -2.00 10.77
C GLY A 76 3.44 -1.70 12.18
N VAL A 77 4.05 -0.52 12.40
CA VAL A 77 4.58 -0.12 13.73
C VAL A 77 3.46 -0.03 14.76
N ILE A 78 2.32 0.55 14.41
CA ILE A 78 1.16 0.66 15.31
C ILE A 78 0.69 -0.73 15.76
N MET A 79 0.87 -1.75 14.93
CA MET A 79 0.39 -3.11 15.24
C MET A 79 1.38 -3.89 16.12
N TRP A 80 2.67 -3.92 15.80
CA TRP A 80 3.62 -4.71 16.55
C TRP A 80 4.17 -4.02 17.82
N LEU A 81 4.26 -2.69 17.83
CA LEU A 81 4.85 -1.94 18.95
C LEU A 81 4.11 -2.14 20.29
N PRO A 82 2.77 -2.09 20.37
CA PRO A 82 2.04 -2.37 21.61
C PRO A 82 2.31 -3.76 22.17
N ILE A 83 2.45 -4.77 21.29
CA ILE A 83 2.73 -6.15 21.70
C ILE A 83 4.13 -6.25 22.28
N VAL A 84 5.10 -5.59 21.65
CA VAL A 84 6.49 -5.54 22.15
C VAL A 84 6.53 -4.87 23.53
N ILE A 85 5.83 -3.76 23.72
CA ILE A 85 5.73 -3.08 25.02
C ILE A 85 5.08 -3.99 26.06
N TYR A 86 3.99 -4.67 25.71
CA TYR A 86 3.32 -5.60 26.61
C TYR A 86 4.25 -6.74 27.04
N GLU A 87 4.92 -7.42 26.12
CA GLU A 87 5.89 -8.48 26.43
C GLU A 87 7.06 -7.97 27.27
N ALA A 88 7.56 -6.77 26.99
CA ALA A 88 8.66 -6.20 27.76
C ALA A 88 8.29 -5.89 29.21
N THR A 89 7.02 -5.57 29.48
CA THR A 89 6.56 -5.14 30.82
C THR A 89 5.94 -6.27 31.65
N THR A 90 5.28 -7.23 31.01
CA THR A 90 4.48 -8.26 31.69
C THR A 90 4.92 -9.69 31.40
N GLY A 91 5.59 -9.92 30.29
CA GLY A 91 5.98 -11.22 29.80
C GLY A 91 7.49 -11.44 29.87
N SER A 92 8.09 -11.73 28.75
CA SER A 92 9.51 -12.01 28.61
C SER A 92 10.19 -10.94 27.76
N SER A 93 11.21 -10.28 28.30
CA SER A 93 12.05 -9.37 27.51
C SER A 93 12.64 -10.04 26.26
N THR A 94 12.87 -11.35 26.31
CA THR A 94 13.32 -12.14 25.16
C THR A 94 12.26 -12.18 24.08
N ASN A 95 10.99 -12.44 24.42
CA ASN A 95 9.89 -12.44 23.45
C ASN A 95 9.72 -11.05 22.81
N ALA A 96 9.78 -9.99 23.62
CA ALA A 96 9.72 -8.62 23.13
C ALA A 96 10.78 -8.34 22.05
N ILE A 97 12.02 -8.72 22.30
CA ILE A 97 13.13 -8.55 21.35
C ILE A 97 12.89 -9.37 20.08
N ILE A 98 12.49 -10.64 20.22
CA ILE A 98 12.25 -11.51 19.06
C ILE A 98 11.12 -10.96 18.19
N ILE A 99 10.00 -10.51 18.78
CA ILE A 99 8.87 -9.94 18.06
C ILE A 99 9.29 -8.64 17.36
N ALA A 100 10.04 -7.76 18.03
CA ALA A 100 10.53 -6.52 17.43
C ALA A 100 11.47 -6.80 16.24
N VAL A 101 12.47 -7.68 16.44
CA VAL A 101 13.43 -8.04 15.37
C VAL A 101 12.72 -8.69 14.19
N TYR A 102 11.81 -9.62 14.41
CA TYR A 102 11.04 -10.23 13.35
C TYR A 102 10.23 -9.20 12.57
N SER A 103 9.50 -8.33 13.26
CA SER A 103 8.65 -7.30 12.62
C SER A 103 9.48 -6.33 11.79
N ILE A 104 10.64 -5.91 12.29
CA ILE A 104 11.52 -5.00 11.56
C ILE A 104 12.22 -5.71 10.41
N VAL A 105 12.84 -6.86 10.64
CA VAL A 105 13.68 -7.52 9.63
C VAL A 105 12.83 -8.25 8.59
N VAL A 106 11.90 -9.10 9.03
CA VAL A 106 11.15 -9.96 8.11
C VAL A 106 10.02 -9.17 7.42
N ILE A 107 9.26 -8.38 8.17
CA ILE A 107 8.13 -7.67 7.58
C ILE A 107 8.59 -6.36 6.96
N SER A 108 9.19 -5.44 7.73
CA SER A 108 9.52 -4.12 7.21
C SER A 108 10.69 -4.13 6.21
N ILE A 109 11.71 -4.98 6.37
CA ILE A 109 12.83 -5.01 5.44
C ILE A 109 12.57 -6.00 4.31
N ILE A 110 12.32 -7.29 4.61
CA ILE A 110 12.22 -8.32 3.58
C ILE A 110 10.91 -8.18 2.79
N ALA A 111 9.76 -8.11 3.48
CA ALA A 111 8.48 -8.05 2.80
C ALA A 111 8.31 -6.73 2.04
N ASP A 112 8.58 -5.59 2.66
CA ASP A 112 8.44 -4.30 2.00
C ASP A 112 9.46 -4.05 0.88
N THR A 113 10.73 -4.48 1.08
CA THR A 113 11.79 -4.19 0.10
C THR A 113 11.81 -5.16 -1.07
N PHE A 114 11.47 -6.44 -0.86
CA PHE A 114 11.60 -7.46 -1.91
C PHE A 114 10.25 -7.98 -2.39
N ILE A 115 9.33 -8.32 -1.48
CA ILE A 115 8.09 -8.99 -1.85
C ILE A 115 7.07 -7.99 -2.42
N LYS A 116 6.94 -6.83 -1.82
CA LYS A 116 6.00 -5.79 -2.27
C LYS A 116 6.26 -5.31 -3.70
N PRO A 117 7.49 -4.99 -4.13
CA PRO A 117 7.77 -4.69 -5.53
C PRO A 117 7.45 -5.85 -6.49
N MET A 118 7.66 -7.10 -6.06
CA MET A 118 7.28 -8.27 -6.86
C MET A 118 5.76 -8.36 -7.03
N ILE A 119 4.99 -8.12 -5.97
CA ILE A 119 3.52 -8.08 -6.02
C ILE A 119 3.05 -6.99 -6.97
N ILE A 120 3.59 -5.77 -6.83
CA ILE A 120 3.26 -4.63 -7.68
C ILE A 120 3.54 -4.96 -9.16
N LYS A 121 4.72 -5.49 -9.45
CA LYS A 121 5.11 -5.91 -10.80
C LYS A 121 4.17 -6.97 -11.37
N TYR A 122 3.83 -7.98 -10.58
CA TYR A 122 2.91 -9.05 -11.00
C TYR A 122 1.51 -8.51 -11.30
N ILE A 123 0.98 -7.66 -10.43
CA ILE A 123 -0.34 -7.05 -10.61
C ILE A 123 -0.34 -6.14 -11.84
N ASN A 124 0.67 -5.30 -12.00
CA ASN A 124 0.79 -4.42 -13.15
C ASN A 124 0.81 -5.21 -14.48
N GLN A 125 1.48 -6.36 -14.52
CA GLN A 125 1.57 -7.19 -15.73
C GLN A 125 0.35 -8.06 -16.00
N LYS A 126 -0.36 -8.51 -14.97
CA LYS A 126 -1.43 -9.50 -15.10
C LYS A 126 -2.83 -8.94 -14.96
N VAL A 127 -3.00 -7.91 -14.15
CA VAL A 127 -4.33 -7.35 -13.84
C VAL A 127 -4.63 -6.16 -14.74
N VAL A 128 -3.60 -5.37 -15.10
CA VAL A 128 -3.77 -4.19 -15.95
C VAL A 128 -3.59 -4.56 -17.41
N LYS A 129 -4.57 -4.18 -18.24
CA LYS A 129 -4.58 -4.49 -19.69
C LYS A 129 -3.42 -3.83 -20.44
N THR A 130 -3.06 -2.61 -20.05
CA THR A 130 -1.93 -1.85 -20.59
C THR A 130 -0.98 -1.53 -19.44
N PRO A 131 0.12 -2.30 -19.27
CA PRO A 131 1.08 -2.05 -18.21
C PRO A 131 1.69 -0.65 -18.32
N THR A 132 1.64 0.10 -17.24
CA THR A 132 2.24 1.45 -17.13
C THR A 132 3.66 1.35 -16.58
N SER A 133 4.57 2.20 -17.07
CA SER A 133 5.91 2.33 -16.52
C SER A 133 5.86 3.16 -15.24
N LEU A 134 5.59 2.49 -14.12
CA LEU A 134 5.43 3.15 -12.84
C LEU A 134 6.79 3.28 -12.14
N ASN A 135 7.12 4.49 -11.68
CA ASN A 135 8.24 4.71 -10.79
C ASN A 135 7.75 4.48 -9.33
N GLU A 136 8.27 3.43 -8.68
CA GLU A 136 7.85 3.01 -7.34
C GLU A 136 8.01 4.13 -6.30
N LEU A 137 9.10 4.91 -6.37
CA LEU A 137 9.32 6.04 -5.47
C LEU A 137 8.25 7.12 -5.65
N LEU A 138 7.87 7.37 -6.89
CA LEU A 138 6.88 8.38 -7.22
C LEU A 138 5.49 7.96 -6.74
N ILE A 139 5.15 6.68 -6.86
CA ILE A 139 3.92 6.12 -6.28
C ILE A 139 3.96 6.26 -4.77
N PHE A 140 5.06 5.89 -4.12
CA PHE A 140 5.20 6.00 -2.67
C PHE A 140 4.98 7.43 -2.18
N PHE A 141 5.68 8.41 -2.76
CA PHE A 141 5.50 9.81 -2.39
C PHE A 141 4.09 10.33 -2.65
N SER A 142 3.46 9.91 -3.75
CA SER A 142 2.10 10.31 -4.06
C SER A 142 1.06 9.69 -3.10
N ILE A 143 1.30 8.46 -2.62
CA ILE A 143 0.48 7.84 -1.57
C ILE A 143 0.60 8.62 -0.26
N VAL A 144 1.83 8.95 0.16
CA VAL A 144 2.08 9.70 1.40
C VAL A 144 1.49 11.11 1.32
N ALA A 145 1.71 11.80 0.22
CA ALA A 145 1.14 13.13 -0.01
C ALA A 145 -0.40 13.08 -0.08
N GLY A 146 -0.95 12.10 -0.76
CA GLY A 146 -2.40 11.89 -0.83
C GLY A 146 -3.00 11.62 0.55
N LEU A 147 -2.39 10.73 1.32
CA LEU A 147 -2.82 10.40 2.68
C LEU A 147 -2.84 11.64 3.58
N SER A 148 -1.80 12.47 3.52
CA SER A 148 -1.71 13.69 4.35
C SER A 148 -2.71 14.76 3.95
N THR A 149 -3.14 14.80 2.68
CA THR A 149 -4.03 15.85 2.16
C THR A 149 -5.50 15.43 2.19
N PHE A 150 -5.79 14.20 1.79
CA PHE A 150 -7.16 13.68 1.57
C PHE A 150 -7.49 12.48 2.47
N GLY A 151 -6.63 12.14 3.45
CA GLY A 151 -6.81 10.99 4.31
C GLY A 151 -6.75 9.66 3.54
N PHE A 152 -7.46 8.64 4.04
CA PHE A 152 -7.44 7.27 3.48
C PHE A 152 -7.68 7.24 1.95
N TRP A 153 -8.65 7.99 1.46
CA TRP A 153 -8.94 8.06 0.02
C TRP A 153 -7.81 8.67 -0.81
N GLY A 154 -7.01 9.54 -0.19
CA GLY A 154 -5.84 10.15 -0.83
C GLY A 154 -4.75 9.14 -1.18
N MET A 155 -4.66 8.00 -0.48
CA MET A 155 -3.72 6.93 -0.84
C MET A 155 -4.00 6.33 -2.21
N ILE A 156 -5.27 6.32 -2.62
CA ILE A 156 -5.68 5.80 -3.93
C ILE A 156 -5.65 6.91 -4.98
N ILE A 157 -6.16 8.09 -4.62
CA ILE A 157 -6.28 9.22 -5.55
C ILE A 157 -4.91 9.86 -5.83
N GLY A 158 -4.00 9.89 -4.84
CA GLY A 158 -2.68 10.52 -4.99
C GLY A 158 -1.88 10.01 -6.18
N PRO A 159 -1.61 8.69 -6.29
CA PRO A 159 -0.93 8.13 -7.45
C PRO A 159 -1.63 8.41 -8.79
N ALA A 160 -2.97 8.36 -8.81
CA ALA A 160 -3.73 8.66 -10.02
C ALA A 160 -3.57 10.11 -10.46
N MET A 161 -3.61 11.06 -9.52
CA MET A 161 -3.39 12.48 -9.82
C MET A 161 -1.98 12.73 -10.35
N VAL A 162 -0.96 12.16 -9.71
CA VAL A 162 0.44 12.33 -10.15
C VAL A 162 0.66 11.75 -11.55
N THR A 163 0.10 10.55 -11.81
CA THR A 163 0.18 9.95 -13.15
C THR A 163 -0.50 10.82 -14.19
N PHE A 164 -1.68 11.34 -13.88
CA PHE A 164 -2.40 12.26 -14.76
C PHE A 164 -1.55 13.50 -15.10
N PHE A 165 -0.90 14.13 -14.13
CA PHE A 165 -0.05 15.29 -14.37
C PHE A 165 1.17 14.96 -15.23
N ILE A 166 1.82 13.81 -14.99
CA ILE A 166 3.01 13.40 -15.76
C ILE A 166 2.63 13.09 -17.22
N SER A 167 1.47 12.49 -17.46
CA SER A 167 1.02 12.15 -18.80
C SER A 167 0.63 13.38 -19.66
N ILE A 168 0.42 14.54 -19.04
CA ILE A 168 0.14 15.81 -19.74
C ILE A 168 1.43 16.58 -20.10
N MET A 169 2.52 16.33 -19.39
CA MET A 169 3.83 17.00 -19.61
C MET A 169 4.62 16.33 -20.72
#